data_bb6d499fa031ee45c75b1cf9b4ade8cd
#
_entry.id   bb6d499fa031ee45c75b1cf9b4ade8cd
#
_cell.length_a   1.000
_cell.length_b   1.000
_cell.length_c   1.000
_cell.angle_alpha   90.00
_cell.angle_beta   90.00
_cell.angle_gamma   90.00
#
_symmetry.space_group_name_H-M   'P 1'
#
loop_
_entity.id
_entity.type
_entity.pdbx_description
1 polymer ?
#
loop_
_entity_poly.entity_id
_entity_poly.type
_entity_poly.pdbx_seq_one_letter_code
_entity_poly.pdbx_strand_id
1 'polypeptide(L)'
;AKGIDTQRGNVDKLFKSQHFYDMANYGVYIKSPFDLILGSMRTFNLNYNVSDATNHHAQYYVWGAINTRFLVPIDQSMGSMPNVAGWPAYYQNPNFHEYWINSNTVQKRAAFIDAIFNGFNLTYNGLTTRIEVDVIAWVSQFSPATVEDPDALVNECVNYLLPLDISATAKTNLKVQNLLSNQVENHYWSDAWNNYIGN
;
A
#
# COMPACT_ATOMS: atom_id res chain seq x y z
N ALA A 1 15.54 9.19 -18.16
CA ALA A 1 15.28 7.86 -17.56
C ALA A 1 15.75 7.78 -16.11
N LYS A 2 17.01 8.12 -15.78
CA LYS A 2 17.54 8.00 -14.40
C LYS A 2 16.81 8.85 -13.35
N GLY A 3 16.26 10.02 -13.71
CA GLY A 3 15.53 10.88 -12.78
C GLY A 3 14.17 10.32 -12.37
N ILE A 4 13.49 9.68 -13.29
CA ILE A 4 12.16 9.07 -13.09
C ILE A 4 12.23 7.93 -12.07
N ASP A 5 13.21 7.03 -12.24
CA ASP A 5 13.39 5.88 -11.34
C ASP A 5 13.74 6.34 -9.92
N THR A 6 14.48 7.44 -9.76
CA THR A 6 14.83 7.98 -8.45
C THR A 6 13.60 8.54 -7.73
N GLN A 7 12.74 9.31 -8.41
CA GLN A 7 11.53 9.88 -7.78
C GLN A 7 10.53 8.81 -7.40
N ARG A 8 10.30 7.83 -8.27
CA ARG A 8 9.49 6.65 -7.94
C ARG A 8 10.04 5.95 -6.71
N GLY A 9 11.35 5.71 -6.67
CA GLY A 9 12.00 5.08 -5.53
C GLY A 9 11.88 5.87 -4.22
N ASN A 10 11.87 7.20 -4.28
CA ASN A 10 11.67 8.04 -3.09
C ASN A 10 10.24 7.99 -2.56
N VAL A 11 9.25 8.01 -3.43
CA VAL A 11 7.84 7.83 -3.04
C VAL A 11 7.60 6.41 -2.49
N ASP A 12 8.19 5.38 -3.09
CA ASP A 12 8.16 4.02 -2.54
C ASP A 12 8.73 3.95 -1.12
N LYS A 13 9.89 4.61 -0.88
CA LYS A 13 10.50 4.66 0.46
C LYS A 13 9.60 5.35 1.47
N LEU A 14 8.90 6.43 1.05
CA LEU A 14 7.94 7.11 1.91
C LEU A 14 6.86 6.12 2.40
N PHE A 15 6.22 5.39 1.49
CA PHE A 15 5.16 4.45 1.85
C PHE A 15 5.64 3.21 2.61
N LYS A 16 6.89 2.80 2.45
CA LYS A 16 7.52 1.69 3.18
C LYS A 16 8.18 2.12 4.49
N SER A 17 8.11 3.40 4.84
CA SER A 17 8.74 3.92 6.05
C SER A 17 8.18 3.28 7.31
N GLN A 18 9.06 2.96 8.27
CA GLN A 18 8.69 2.43 9.58
C GLN A 18 7.75 3.36 10.35
N HIS A 19 7.76 4.68 10.08
CA HIS A 19 6.86 5.63 10.73
C HIS A 19 5.37 5.35 10.42
N PHE A 20 5.05 4.74 9.29
CA PHE A 20 3.70 4.27 9.00
C PHE A 20 3.33 3.00 9.78
N TYR A 21 4.29 2.34 10.41
CA TYR A 21 4.12 1.10 11.18
C TYR A 21 4.38 1.29 12.68
N ASP A 22 4.66 2.52 13.13
CA ASP A 22 4.82 2.81 14.55
C ASP A 22 3.47 2.74 15.27
N MET A 23 3.39 1.94 16.34
CA MET A 23 2.15 1.72 17.10
C MET A 23 1.53 3.01 17.64
N ALA A 24 2.33 4.03 17.93
CA ALA A 24 1.83 5.34 18.37
C ALA A 24 0.99 6.06 17.29
N ASN A 25 1.15 5.68 16.02
CA ASN A 25 0.49 6.32 14.87
C ASN A 25 -0.71 5.51 14.38
N TYR A 26 -0.99 4.34 14.96
CA TYR A 26 -2.14 3.51 14.60
C TYR A 26 -3.35 3.82 15.47
N GLY A 27 -4.51 3.69 14.87
CA GLY A 27 -5.73 3.47 15.65
C GLY A 27 -5.71 2.09 16.32
N VAL A 28 -6.56 1.93 17.32
CA VAL A 28 -6.65 0.66 18.09
C VAL A 28 -7.26 -0.52 17.30
N TYR A 29 -7.88 -0.26 16.15
CA TYR A 29 -8.57 -1.29 15.36
C TYR A 29 -7.65 -1.93 14.34
N ILE A 30 -7.48 -3.24 14.42
CA ILE A 30 -6.74 -4.04 13.45
C ILE A 30 -7.68 -4.42 12.30
N LYS A 31 -7.36 -3.94 11.09
CA LYS A 31 -8.13 -4.29 9.89
C LYS A 31 -8.15 -5.80 9.66
N SER A 32 -9.30 -6.32 9.24
CA SER A 32 -9.35 -7.69 8.76
C SER A 32 -8.43 -7.89 7.55
N PRO A 33 -8.03 -9.12 7.20
CA PRO A 33 -7.29 -9.37 5.97
C PRO A 33 -7.97 -8.84 4.71
N PHE A 34 -9.29 -8.96 4.61
CA PHE A 34 -10.05 -8.37 3.50
C PHE A 34 -9.94 -6.85 3.49
N ASP A 35 -10.13 -6.20 4.63
CA ASP A 35 -10.03 -4.74 4.73
C ASP A 35 -8.63 -4.25 4.43
N LEU A 36 -7.60 -4.99 4.84
CA LEU A 36 -6.22 -4.66 4.52
C LEU A 36 -5.97 -4.78 3.01
N ILE A 37 -6.22 -5.94 2.45
CA ILE A 37 -5.84 -6.23 1.06
C ILE A 37 -6.72 -5.44 0.10
N LEU A 38 -8.04 -5.56 0.18
CA LEU A 38 -8.96 -4.87 -0.73
C LEU A 38 -8.98 -3.36 -0.48
N GLY A 39 -8.82 -2.95 0.78
CA GLY A 39 -8.69 -1.54 1.14
C GLY A 39 -7.44 -0.92 0.54
N SER A 40 -6.27 -1.57 0.67
CA SER A 40 -5.01 -1.09 0.05
C SER A 40 -5.12 -1.04 -1.47
N MET A 41 -5.69 -2.09 -2.09
CA MET A 41 -5.93 -2.10 -3.54
C MET A 41 -6.77 -0.90 -3.99
N ARG A 42 -7.83 -0.59 -3.25
CA ARG A 42 -8.70 0.53 -3.55
C ARG A 42 -8.01 1.88 -3.31
N THR A 43 -7.29 2.01 -2.19
CA THR A 43 -6.55 3.23 -1.84
C THR A 43 -5.50 3.58 -2.89
N PHE A 44 -4.79 2.59 -3.43
CA PHE A 44 -3.74 2.79 -4.43
C PHE A 44 -4.22 2.61 -5.87
N ASN A 45 -5.54 2.59 -6.11
CA ASN A 45 -6.14 2.42 -7.45
C ASN A 45 -5.58 1.22 -8.23
N LEU A 46 -5.24 0.14 -7.50
CA LEU A 46 -4.77 -1.08 -8.14
C LEU A 46 -5.91 -1.71 -8.94
N ASN A 47 -5.86 -1.53 -10.25
CA ASN A 47 -6.85 -2.07 -11.17
C ASN A 47 -6.36 -3.41 -11.73
N TYR A 48 -7.07 -4.48 -11.37
CA TYR A 48 -6.77 -5.84 -11.86
C TYR A 48 -7.67 -6.26 -13.02
N ASN A 49 -8.30 -5.32 -13.69
CA ASN A 49 -9.09 -5.63 -14.84
C ASN A 49 -8.17 -6.09 -15.96
N VAL A 50 -8.23 -7.37 -16.27
CA VAL A 50 -7.69 -7.88 -17.51
C VAL A 50 -8.54 -7.24 -18.61
N SER A 51 -7.93 -6.38 -19.41
CA SER A 51 -8.62 -5.53 -20.41
C SER A 51 -9.30 -6.29 -21.55
N ASP A 52 -9.20 -7.61 -21.58
CA ASP A 52 -9.83 -8.47 -22.56
C ASP A 52 -11.21 -8.92 -22.05
N ALA A 53 -12.26 -8.28 -22.57
CA ALA A 53 -13.65 -8.64 -22.25
C ALA A 53 -14.01 -10.09 -22.62
N THR A 54 -13.20 -10.76 -23.42
CA THR A 54 -13.37 -12.17 -23.80
C THR A 54 -12.69 -13.14 -22.85
N ASN A 55 -11.82 -12.64 -21.94
CA ASN A 55 -11.00 -13.48 -21.06
C ASN A 55 -11.39 -13.35 -19.58
N HIS A 56 -12.66 -13.55 -19.27
CA HIS A 56 -13.14 -13.54 -17.87
C HIS A 56 -12.40 -14.55 -16.97
N HIS A 57 -11.91 -15.66 -17.53
CA HIS A 57 -11.15 -16.66 -16.76
C HIS A 57 -9.84 -16.10 -16.21
N ALA A 58 -9.15 -15.23 -16.94
CA ALA A 58 -7.94 -14.57 -16.44
C ALA A 58 -8.24 -13.66 -15.25
N GLN A 59 -9.36 -12.94 -15.26
CA GLN A 59 -9.83 -12.13 -14.15
C GLN A 59 -10.08 -12.96 -12.89
N TYR A 60 -10.80 -14.07 -13.01
CA TYR A 60 -11.03 -15.00 -11.89
C TYR A 60 -9.73 -15.61 -11.38
N TYR A 61 -8.79 -15.93 -12.28
CA TYR A 61 -7.48 -16.42 -11.88
C TYR A 61 -6.70 -15.40 -11.04
N VAL A 62 -6.70 -14.12 -11.43
CA VAL A 62 -6.06 -13.05 -10.67
C VAL A 62 -6.64 -12.96 -9.25
N TRP A 63 -7.96 -12.96 -9.12
CA TRP A 63 -8.60 -12.94 -7.80
C TRP A 63 -8.31 -14.20 -6.97
N GLY A 64 -8.33 -15.37 -7.59
CA GLY A 64 -7.94 -16.63 -6.95
C GLY A 64 -6.49 -16.62 -6.47
N ALA A 65 -5.58 -16.07 -7.27
CA ALA A 65 -4.17 -15.94 -6.91
C ALA A 65 -3.95 -14.96 -5.74
N ILE A 66 -4.68 -13.84 -5.72
CA ILE A 66 -4.64 -12.89 -4.60
C ILE A 66 -5.15 -13.55 -3.31
N ASN A 67 -6.26 -14.29 -3.40
CA ASN A 67 -6.77 -15.05 -2.25
C ASN A 67 -5.72 -16.05 -1.72
N THR A 68 -5.19 -16.89 -2.58
CA THR A 68 -4.24 -17.94 -2.20
C THR A 68 -2.91 -17.37 -1.70
N ARG A 69 -2.41 -16.32 -2.35
CA ARG A 69 -1.09 -15.76 -2.05
C ARG A 69 -1.08 -14.83 -0.84
N PHE A 70 -2.17 -14.10 -0.60
CA PHE A 70 -2.19 -13.03 0.41
C PHE A 70 -3.26 -13.19 1.47
N LEU A 71 -4.50 -13.57 1.14
CA LEU A 71 -5.57 -13.69 2.13
C LEU A 71 -5.45 -14.95 2.97
N VAL A 72 -5.25 -16.11 2.34
CA VAL A 72 -5.08 -17.40 3.04
C VAL A 72 -3.94 -17.35 4.06
N PRO A 73 -2.74 -16.83 3.72
CA PRO A 73 -1.63 -16.78 4.66
C PRO A 73 -1.83 -15.86 5.87
N ILE A 74 -2.81 -14.99 5.84
CA ILE A 74 -3.17 -14.10 6.96
C ILE A 74 -4.54 -14.44 7.57
N ASP A 75 -4.91 -15.71 7.44
CA ASP A 75 -6.03 -16.37 8.13
C ASP A 75 -7.44 -15.93 7.69
N GLN A 76 -7.60 -15.41 6.46
CA GLN A 76 -8.93 -15.13 5.92
C GLN A 76 -9.05 -15.51 4.43
N SER A 77 -9.51 -16.72 4.14
CA SER A 77 -9.73 -17.19 2.77
C SER A 77 -11.13 -16.80 2.26
N MET A 78 -11.23 -16.34 1.02
CA MET A 78 -12.53 -16.12 0.37
C MET A 78 -13.29 -17.45 0.24
N GLY A 79 -14.53 -17.45 0.73
CA GLY A 79 -15.42 -18.60 0.61
C GLY A 79 -15.10 -19.81 1.51
N SER A 80 -14.08 -19.72 2.38
CA SER A 80 -13.70 -20.79 3.30
C SER A 80 -13.62 -20.30 4.74
N MET A 81 -14.74 -20.30 5.41
CA MET A 81 -14.83 -19.95 6.83
C MET A 81 -14.32 -21.10 7.71
N PRO A 82 -13.62 -20.80 8.83
CA PRO A 82 -13.04 -21.84 9.70
C PRO A 82 -14.10 -22.64 10.45
N ASN A 83 -15.28 -22.09 10.67
CA ASN A 83 -16.41 -22.76 11.33
C ASN A 83 -17.75 -22.11 10.96
N VAL A 84 -18.85 -22.67 11.46
CA VAL A 84 -20.23 -22.20 11.19
C VAL A 84 -20.46 -20.76 11.66
N ALA A 85 -19.79 -20.33 12.73
CA ALA A 85 -19.91 -18.97 13.28
C ALA A 85 -19.04 -17.95 12.51
N GLY A 86 -18.21 -18.40 11.56
CA GLY A 86 -17.32 -17.55 10.79
C GLY A 86 -15.91 -17.46 11.40
N TRP A 87 -15.27 -16.30 11.21
CA TRP A 87 -13.92 -16.04 11.74
C TRP A 87 -13.97 -15.57 13.19
N PRO A 88 -13.14 -16.13 14.11
CA PRO A 88 -13.12 -15.77 15.52
C PRO A 88 -13.03 -14.27 15.80
N ALA A 89 -12.29 -13.53 15.00
CA ALA A 89 -12.12 -12.09 15.12
C ALA A 89 -13.43 -11.27 15.04
N TYR A 90 -14.50 -11.84 14.51
CA TYR A 90 -15.79 -11.17 14.44
C TYR A 90 -16.71 -11.43 15.65
N TYR A 91 -16.52 -12.52 16.38
CA TYR A 91 -17.44 -12.88 17.44
C TYR A 91 -16.79 -13.28 18.77
N GLN A 92 -15.50 -13.62 18.78
CA GLN A 92 -14.87 -14.17 19.97
C GLN A 92 -14.37 -13.08 20.91
N ASN A 93 -15.10 -12.92 22.01
CA ASN A 93 -14.75 -12.03 23.12
C ASN A 93 -13.57 -12.62 23.94
N PRO A 94 -12.61 -11.81 24.49
CA PRO A 94 -12.60 -10.35 24.46
C PRO A 94 -11.80 -9.75 23.28
N ASN A 95 -11.07 -10.53 22.55
CA ASN A 95 -10.01 -10.04 21.68
C ASN A 95 -10.52 -9.56 20.30
N PHE A 96 -11.67 -10.06 19.81
CA PHE A 96 -12.24 -9.64 18.53
C PHE A 96 -11.18 -9.45 17.44
N HIS A 97 -11.01 -8.23 16.93
CA HIS A 97 -10.08 -7.90 15.84
C HIS A 97 -8.60 -8.21 16.13
N GLU A 98 -8.20 -8.37 17.40
CA GLU A 98 -6.81 -8.76 17.76
C GLU A 98 -6.46 -10.17 17.26
N TYR A 99 -7.45 -11.04 17.05
CA TYR A 99 -7.24 -12.36 16.45
C TYR A 99 -6.67 -12.33 15.02
N TRP A 100 -6.74 -11.17 14.34
CA TRP A 100 -6.12 -11.01 13.02
C TRP A 100 -4.60 -10.89 13.07
N ILE A 101 -4.01 -10.72 14.26
CA ILE A 101 -2.56 -10.48 14.45
C ILE A 101 -1.95 -11.58 15.31
N ASN A 102 -0.93 -12.22 14.76
CA ASN A 102 -0.02 -13.12 15.44
C ASN A 102 1.38 -13.02 14.81
N SER A 103 2.37 -13.69 15.37
CA SER A 103 3.76 -13.63 14.87
C SER A 103 3.93 -14.01 13.40
N ASN A 104 3.06 -14.88 12.88
CA ASN A 104 3.07 -15.29 11.48
C ASN A 104 2.35 -14.27 10.58
N THR A 105 1.15 -13.83 10.99
CA THR A 105 0.33 -12.95 10.15
C THR A 105 0.90 -11.56 10.01
N VAL A 106 1.58 -11.00 11.04
CA VAL A 106 2.25 -9.69 10.97
C VAL A 106 3.24 -9.63 9.82
N GLN A 107 4.13 -10.61 9.72
CA GLN A 107 5.13 -10.65 8.66
C GLN A 107 4.50 -10.76 7.26
N LYS A 108 3.43 -11.54 7.14
CA LYS A 108 2.73 -11.74 5.87
C LYS A 108 1.90 -10.54 5.44
N ARG A 109 1.38 -9.78 6.41
CA ARG A 109 0.72 -8.49 6.16
C ARG A 109 1.72 -7.48 5.60
N ALA A 110 2.91 -7.39 6.18
CA ALA A 110 3.99 -6.55 5.65
C ALA A 110 4.43 -7.01 4.26
N ALA A 111 4.62 -8.30 4.05
CA ALA A 111 5.02 -8.87 2.76
C ALA A 111 4.00 -8.58 1.64
N PHE A 112 2.71 -8.45 1.94
CA PHE A 112 1.71 -8.01 0.96
C PHE A 112 1.98 -6.58 0.51
N ILE A 113 2.24 -5.67 1.44
CA ILE A 113 2.54 -4.26 1.11
C ILE A 113 3.82 -4.19 0.25
N ASP A 114 4.87 -4.90 0.65
CA ASP A 114 6.10 -4.98 -0.16
C ASP A 114 5.82 -5.52 -1.56
N ALA A 115 4.98 -6.54 -1.68
CA ALA A 115 4.66 -7.14 -2.96
C ALA A 115 3.95 -6.18 -3.91
N ILE A 116 2.97 -5.40 -3.45
CA ILE A 116 2.24 -4.46 -4.31
C ILE A 116 3.09 -3.26 -4.74
N PHE A 117 4.05 -2.83 -3.92
CA PHE A 117 4.96 -1.73 -4.28
C PHE A 117 6.16 -2.18 -5.13
N ASN A 118 6.69 -3.39 -4.90
CA ASN A 118 7.76 -3.96 -5.74
C ASN A 118 7.21 -4.54 -7.05
N GLY A 119 5.92 -4.82 -7.08
CA GLY A 119 5.24 -5.46 -8.18
C GLY A 119 5.52 -6.96 -8.29
N PHE A 120 4.55 -7.68 -8.80
CA PHE A 120 4.67 -9.11 -9.11
C PHE A 120 3.85 -9.46 -10.36
N ASN A 121 4.24 -10.55 -11.01
CA ASN A 121 3.55 -11.04 -12.19
C ASN A 121 2.64 -12.22 -11.85
N LEU A 122 1.47 -12.24 -12.46
CA LEU A 122 0.57 -13.39 -12.53
C LEU A 122 0.41 -13.81 -13.98
N THR A 123 0.64 -15.09 -14.27
CA THR A 123 0.54 -15.64 -15.62
C THR A 123 -0.57 -16.67 -15.68
N TYR A 124 -1.49 -16.52 -16.62
CA TYR A 124 -2.57 -17.47 -16.90
C TYR A 124 -2.70 -17.67 -18.41
N ASN A 125 -2.62 -18.91 -18.86
CA ASN A 125 -2.72 -19.27 -20.29
C ASN A 125 -1.84 -18.42 -21.22
N GLY A 126 -0.61 -18.12 -20.80
CA GLY A 126 0.31 -17.29 -21.57
C GLY A 126 0.11 -15.78 -21.46
N LEU A 127 -0.98 -15.32 -20.84
CA LEU A 127 -1.21 -13.91 -20.53
C LEU A 127 -0.58 -13.58 -19.18
N THR A 128 0.35 -12.63 -19.16
CA THR A 128 0.98 -12.15 -17.95
C THR A 128 0.43 -10.78 -17.58
N THR A 129 -0.08 -10.66 -16.35
CA THR A 129 -0.55 -9.40 -15.76
C THR A 129 0.44 -8.99 -14.66
N ARG A 130 0.99 -7.79 -14.77
CA ARG A 130 1.79 -7.16 -13.72
C ARG A 130 0.88 -6.46 -12.74
N ILE A 131 1.11 -6.69 -11.47
CA ILE A 131 0.39 -6.07 -10.35
C ILE A 131 1.38 -5.24 -9.56
N GLU A 132 1.22 -3.93 -9.62
CA GLU A 132 2.14 -2.97 -9.02
C GLU A 132 1.42 -1.65 -8.78
N VAL A 133 1.71 -0.99 -7.67
CA VAL A 133 1.22 0.37 -7.41
C VAL A 133 1.98 1.34 -8.31
N ASP A 134 1.26 2.08 -9.13
CA ASP A 134 1.82 3.26 -9.80
C ASP A 134 1.81 4.44 -8.83
N VAL A 135 2.92 4.57 -8.07
CA VAL A 135 3.05 5.59 -7.04
C VAL A 135 3.04 7.01 -7.60
N ILE A 136 3.54 7.18 -8.83
CA ILE A 136 3.55 8.51 -9.48
C ILE A 136 2.14 8.89 -9.90
N ALA A 137 1.41 8.00 -10.55
CA ALA A 137 0.01 8.24 -10.89
C ALA A 137 -0.84 8.46 -9.62
N TRP A 138 -0.54 7.75 -8.53
CA TRP A 138 -1.26 7.92 -7.29
C TRP A 138 -1.02 9.30 -6.64
N VAL A 139 0.21 9.78 -6.54
CA VAL A 139 0.48 11.11 -5.98
C VAL A 139 0.03 12.24 -6.91
N SER A 140 0.01 12.01 -8.23
CA SER A 140 -0.44 12.99 -9.23
C SER A 140 -1.94 13.31 -9.17
N GLN A 141 -2.72 12.54 -8.40
CA GLN A 141 -4.13 12.90 -8.14
C GLN A 141 -4.28 14.05 -7.13
N PHE A 142 -3.25 14.36 -6.36
CA PHE A 142 -3.24 15.52 -5.49
C PHE A 142 -3.06 16.83 -6.29
N SER A 143 -3.28 17.98 -5.65
CA SER A 143 -3.06 19.24 -6.33
C SER A 143 -1.58 19.40 -6.73
N PRO A 144 -1.27 20.01 -7.89
CA PRO A 144 0.12 20.23 -8.29
C PRO A 144 0.97 20.93 -7.21
N ALA A 145 0.41 21.93 -6.54
CA ALA A 145 1.08 22.62 -5.45
C ALA A 145 1.38 21.71 -4.24
N THR A 146 0.50 20.74 -3.95
CA THR A 146 0.71 19.74 -2.89
C THR A 146 1.85 18.80 -3.24
N VAL A 147 1.93 18.36 -4.48
CA VAL A 147 2.97 17.40 -4.90
C VAL A 147 4.34 18.07 -5.06
N GLU A 148 4.38 19.33 -5.46
CA GLU A 148 5.61 20.10 -5.59
C GLU A 148 6.27 20.42 -4.23
N ASP A 149 5.46 20.62 -3.18
CA ASP A 149 5.95 20.87 -1.82
C ASP A 149 6.09 19.56 -1.03
N PRO A 150 7.29 19.13 -0.66
CA PRO A 150 7.48 17.87 0.07
C PRO A 150 6.84 17.85 1.46
N ASP A 151 6.68 19.00 2.12
CA ASP A 151 5.98 19.08 3.41
C ASP A 151 4.46 18.86 3.24
N ALA A 152 3.87 19.49 2.22
CA ALA A 152 2.47 19.31 1.89
C ALA A 152 2.19 17.87 1.42
N LEU A 153 3.06 17.29 0.60
CA LEU A 153 2.95 15.93 0.13
C LEU A 153 2.97 14.91 1.28
N VAL A 154 3.91 15.05 2.21
CA VAL A 154 3.99 14.17 3.39
C VAL A 154 2.73 14.30 4.25
N ASN A 155 2.25 15.53 4.48
CA ASN A 155 1.01 15.76 5.21
C ASN A 155 -0.19 15.07 4.55
N GLU A 156 -0.33 15.21 3.23
CA GLU A 156 -1.45 14.61 2.49
C GLU A 156 -1.37 13.08 2.51
N CYS A 157 -0.18 12.50 2.32
CA CYS A 157 0.01 11.05 2.45
C CYS A 157 -0.35 10.54 3.85
N VAL A 158 0.04 11.26 4.90
CA VAL A 158 -0.31 10.92 6.29
C VAL A 158 -1.82 10.95 6.49
N ASN A 159 -2.50 12.01 6.03
CA ASN A 159 -3.96 12.15 6.15
C ASN A 159 -4.70 11.01 5.42
N TYR A 160 -4.17 10.53 4.29
CA TYR A 160 -4.78 9.45 3.53
C TYR A 160 -4.57 8.07 4.15
N LEU A 161 -3.38 7.82 4.69
CA LEU A 161 -2.95 6.47 5.07
C LEU A 161 -3.11 6.17 6.55
N LEU A 162 -3.11 7.19 7.41
CA LEU A 162 -3.19 7.01 8.85
C LEU A 162 -4.50 7.56 9.41
N PRO A 163 -5.10 6.84 10.39
CA PRO A 163 -6.33 7.29 11.03
C PRO A 163 -6.11 8.43 12.04
N LEU A 164 -4.86 8.64 12.44
CA LEU A 164 -4.43 9.66 13.40
C LEU A 164 -3.28 10.47 12.81
N ASP A 165 -3.22 11.73 13.17
CA ASP A 165 -2.08 12.57 12.82
C ASP A 165 -0.83 12.15 13.61
N ILE A 166 0.33 12.26 13.00
CA ILE A 166 1.62 11.93 13.60
C ILE A 166 2.36 13.19 14.02
N SER A 167 3.35 13.03 14.91
CA SER A 167 4.14 14.17 15.39
C SER A 167 4.89 14.90 14.27
N ALA A 168 5.12 16.19 14.47
CA ALA A 168 5.91 16.99 13.53
C ALA A 168 7.31 16.40 13.27
N THR A 169 7.93 15.83 14.32
CA THR A 169 9.22 15.14 14.18
C THR A 169 9.12 13.93 13.26
N ALA A 170 8.07 13.13 13.40
CA ALA A 170 7.84 11.96 12.51
C ALA A 170 7.63 12.40 11.06
N LYS A 171 6.85 13.46 10.82
CA LYS A 171 6.67 14.04 9.48
C LYS A 171 7.99 14.54 8.88
N THR A 172 8.82 15.23 9.68
CA THR A 172 10.15 15.66 9.25
C THR A 172 11.05 14.47 8.90
N ASN A 173 11.03 13.42 9.69
CA ASN A 173 11.78 12.20 9.40
C ASN A 173 11.31 11.51 8.11
N LEU A 174 9.99 11.41 7.90
CA LEU A 174 9.42 10.90 6.65
C LEU A 174 9.91 11.71 5.46
N LYS A 175 9.87 13.03 5.55
CA LYS A 175 10.37 13.93 4.51
C LYS A 175 11.87 13.70 4.24
N VAL A 176 12.70 13.91 5.26
CA VAL A 176 14.16 13.93 5.08
C VAL A 176 14.71 12.56 4.72
N GLN A 177 14.37 11.53 5.49
CA GLN A 177 14.99 10.21 5.32
C GLN A 177 14.46 9.45 4.10
N ASN A 178 13.18 9.64 3.76
CA ASN A 178 12.57 8.85 2.69
C ASN A 178 12.37 9.67 1.41
N LEU A 179 11.64 10.80 1.46
CA LEU A 179 11.30 11.55 0.27
C LEU A 179 12.51 12.29 -0.31
N LEU A 180 13.30 12.94 0.55
CA LEU A 180 14.49 13.71 0.16
C LEU A 180 15.78 12.87 0.15
N SER A 181 15.74 11.57 0.42
CA SER A 181 16.92 10.68 0.45
C SER A 181 18.06 11.22 1.33
N ASN A 182 17.74 11.69 2.54
CA ASN A 182 18.62 12.33 3.53
C ASN A 182 19.12 13.75 3.15
N GLN A 183 18.56 14.38 2.14
CA GLN A 183 18.75 15.80 1.93
C GLN A 183 17.81 16.61 2.84
N VAL A 184 18.19 17.85 3.16
CA VAL A 184 17.41 18.67 4.12
C VAL A 184 16.50 19.68 3.40
N GLU A 185 17.00 20.25 2.33
CA GLU A 185 16.35 21.36 1.63
C GLU A 185 15.24 20.89 0.69
N ASN A 186 14.10 21.55 0.73
CA ASN A 186 12.91 21.18 -0.03
C ASN A 186 13.12 21.20 -1.55
N HIS A 187 13.99 22.11 -2.05
CA HIS A 187 14.24 22.24 -3.49
C HIS A 187 14.74 20.96 -4.15
N TYR A 188 15.41 20.07 -3.41
CA TYR A 188 15.84 18.78 -3.96
C TYR A 188 14.67 17.93 -4.48
N TRP A 189 13.52 18.03 -3.82
CA TRP A 189 12.31 17.38 -4.29
C TRP A 189 11.62 18.22 -5.38
N SER A 190 11.36 19.50 -5.11
CA SER A 190 10.61 20.38 -6.01
C SER A 190 11.24 20.49 -7.39
N ASP A 191 12.58 20.68 -7.45
CA ASP A 191 13.32 20.73 -8.71
C ASP A 191 13.26 19.38 -9.46
N ALA A 192 13.42 18.29 -8.74
CA ALA A 192 13.36 16.95 -9.34
C ALA A 192 11.96 16.61 -9.85
N TRP A 193 10.91 16.99 -9.11
CA TRP A 193 9.53 16.81 -9.53
C TRP A 193 9.21 17.65 -10.77
N ASN A 194 9.55 18.93 -10.76
CA ASN A 194 9.32 19.83 -11.88
C ASN A 194 10.07 19.39 -13.15
N ASN A 195 11.30 18.87 -13.00
CA ASN A 195 12.03 18.27 -14.12
C ASN A 195 11.36 17.00 -14.64
N TYR A 196 10.68 16.23 -13.76
CA TYR A 196 9.96 15.03 -14.15
C TYR A 196 8.71 15.33 -14.96
N ILE A 197 7.87 16.29 -14.51
CA ILE A 197 6.62 16.64 -15.19
C ILE A 197 6.83 17.53 -16.43
N GLY A 198 7.99 18.20 -16.54
CA GLY A 198 8.34 19.07 -17.66
C GLY A 198 8.91 18.33 -18.88
N ASN A 199 9.17 17.02 -18.77
CA ASN A 199 9.63 16.13 -19.84
C ASN A 199 8.50 15.21 -20.31
#